data_b2f650838ada67ea1365087656df106a
#
_entry.id   b2f650838ada67ea1365087656df106a
#
_cell.length_a   1.000
_cell.length_b   1.000
_cell.length_c   1.000
_cell.angle_alpha   90.00
_cell.angle_beta   90.00
_cell.angle_gamma   90.00
#
_symmetry.space_group_name_H-M   'P 1'
#
loop_
_entity.id
_entity.type
_entity.pdbx_description
1 polymer ?
#
loop_
_entity_poly.entity_id
_entity_poly.type
_entity_poly.pdbx_seq_one_letter_code
_entity_poly.pdbx_strand_id
1 'polypeptide(L)'
;MPGASDPVSPDPTRKDRDGSPSPGLREPDTGLRIDVFSLFPRLVDDFCSESLLGKARGQGLLDLRCHDIREQTTDVHRTVDDAPFGGGAGMVMRAQPIFEAVEVADPPRPLLLLGPGGRRFDQALAAELAAGDGFSLLCGRYEGVDHRVRQHLVDGEVSVGDVVLSGGEVAACLVIEAVTRLREGAMGNAASTVTESFGESGLLEEPQYTRPAEFRGWEVPDV
;
A
#
# COMPACT_ATOMS: atom_id res chain seq x y z
N MET A 1 11.39 -52.84 -29.36
CA MET A 1 11.01 -51.48 -28.99
C MET A 1 10.53 -51.50 -27.55
N PRO A 2 11.29 -51.02 -26.54
CA PRO A 2 10.83 -50.91 -25.16
C PRO A 2 10.05 -49.60 -24.97
N GLY A 3 8.93 -49.68 -24.22
CA GLY A 3 7.99 -48.62 -24.00
C GLY A 3 8.54 -47.49 -23.12
N ALA A 4 8.11 -46.29 -23.46
CA ALA A 4 8.35 -45.07 -22.68
C ALA A 4 7.55 -45.13 -21.37
N SER A 5 8.24 -44.95 -20.26
CA SER A 5 7.65 -44.79 -18.93
C SER A 5 7.18 -43.32 -18.74
N ASP A 6 5.92 -43.15 -18.40
CA ASP A 6 5.33 -41.86 -18.03
C ASP A 6 6.00 -41.27 -16.77
N PRO A 7 6.14 -39.93 -16.67
CA PRO A 7 6.69 -39.29 -15.48
C PRO A 7 5.70 -39.40 -14.32
N VAL A 8 6.17 -39.96 -13.20
CA VAL A 8 5.43 -40.09 -11.95
C VAL A 8 5.25 -38.69 -11.35
N SER A 9 4.00 -38.28 -11.10
CA SER A 9 3.65 -37.10 -10.35
C SER A 9 4.19 -37.16 -8.92
N PRO A 10 4.74 -36.06 -8.36
CA PRO A 10 5.26 -36.06 -6.99
C PRO A 10 4.12 -36.21 -5.96
N ASP A 11 4.34 -37.12 -5.00
CA ASP A 11 3.46 -37.38 -3.86
C ASP A 11 3.59 -36.21 -2.83
N PRO A 12 2.51 -35.51 -2.51
CA PRO A 12 2.54 -34.37 -1.57
C PRO A 12 2.75 -34.73 -0.08
N THR A 13 2.86 -36.04 0.24
CA THR A 13 3.02 -36.50 1.63
C THR A 13 4.43 -36.97 1.99
N ARG A 14 5.42 -36.79 1.12
CA ARG A 14 6.80 -37.28 1.32
C ARG A 14 7.52 -36.33 2.29
N LYS A 15 7.78 -36.76 3.50
CA LYS A 15 8.66 -36.09 4.48
C LYS A 15 10.11 -36.53 4.25
N ASP A 16 11.04 -35.60 4.34
CA ASP A 16 12.46 -35.90 4.32
C ASP A 16 12.87 -36.66 5.60
N ARG A 17 14.01 -37.40 5.54
CA ARG A 17 14.45 -38.34 6.58
C ARG A 17 14.77 -37.65 7.94
N ASP A 18 14.83 -36.33 8.00
CA ASP A 18 15.12 -35.53 9.20
C ASP A 18 13.85 -34.92 9.85
N GLY A 19 12.66 -35.17 9.27
CA GLY A 19 11.41 -34.66 9.79
C GLY A 19 11.15 -33.17 9.56
N SER A 20 12.05 -32.47 8.83
CA SER A 20 11.85 -31.09 8.42
C SER A 20 10.83 -31.05 7.27
N PRO A 21 9.89 -30.07 7.26
CA PRO A 21 9.04 -29.88 6.10
C PRO A 21 9.91 -29.49 4.93
N SER A 22 9.74 -30.19 3.78
CA SER A 22 10.35 -29.80 2.51
C SER A 22 10.07 -28.30 2.27
N PRO A 23 11.00 -27.52 1.69
CA PRO A 23 10.71 -26.13 1.34
C PRO A 23 9.51 -26.16 0.39
N GLY A 24 8.34 -25.84 0.97
CA GLY A 24 7.06 -25.89 0.31
C GLY A 24 7.12 -25.05 -0.96
N LEU A 25 6.56 -25.58 -2.04
CA LEU A 25 6.13 -24.77 -3.17
C LEU A 25 5.43 -23.55 -2.57
N ARG A 26 5.99 -22.35 -2.79
CA ARG A 26 5.29 -21.09 -2.44
C ARG A 26 3.91 -21.21 -3.04
N GLU A 27 2.89 -21.07 -2.23
CA GLU A 27 1.53 -20.90 -2.73
C GLU A 27 1.57 -19.80 -3.80
N PRO A 28 0.73 -19.89 -4.86
CA PRO A 28 0.73 -18.89 -5.92
C PRO A 28 0.63 -17.52 -5.24
N ASP A 29 1.55 -16.63 -5.60
CA ASP A 29 1.76 -15.30 -5.05
C ASP A 29 0.41 -14.64 -4.77
N THR A 30 -0.05 -14.70 -3.52
CA THR A 30 -1.27 -14.03 -3.10
C THR A 30 -0.94 -12.56 -3.18
N GLY A 31 -1.62 -11.84 -4.06
CA GLY A 31 -1.36 -10.44 -4.33
C GLY A 31 -1.22 -9.63 -3.04
N LEU A 32 -0.45 -8.56 -3.07
CA LEU A 32 -0.27 -7.64 -1.94
C LEU A 32 -1.63 -7.16 -1.42
N ARG A 33 -2.01 -7.54 -0.20
CA ARG A 33 -3.24 -7.07 0.41
C ARG A 33 -3.02 -5.71 1.08
N ILE A 34 -3.82 -4.72 0.68
CA ILE A 34 -3.83 -3.38 1.30
C ILE A 34 -5.24 -3.06 1.76
N ASP A 35 -5.40 -2.82 3.07
CA ASP A 35 -6.66 -2.35 3.63
C ASP A 35 -6.55 -0.85 3.95
N VAL A 36 -7.56 -0.06 3.55
CA VAL A 36 -7.60 1.39 3.79
C VAL A 36 -8.83 1.76 4.58
N PHE A 37 -8.63 2.38 5.75
CA PHE A 37 -9.71 2.87 6.61
C PHE A 37 -9.87 4.38 6.42
N SER A 38 -11.04 4.82 5.98
CA SER A 38 -11.29 6.21 5.61
C SER A 38 -12.76 6.61 5.82
N LEU A 39 -13.02 7.91 5.93
CA LEU A 39 -14.37 8.48 5.80
C LEU A 39 -14.80 8.67 4.34
N PHE A 40 -13.86 8.55 3.40
CA PHE A 40 -14.09 8.68 1.95
C PHE A 40 -13.42 7.53 1.18
N PRO A 41 -13.80 6.26 1.45
CA PRO A 41 -13.13 5.10 0.86
C PRO A 41 -13.18 5.10 -0.68
N ARG A 42 -14.24 5.62 -1.27
CA ARG A 42 -14.40 5.71 -2.72
C ARG A 42 -13.31 6.55 -3.40
N LEU A 43 -12.79 7.59 -2.73
CA LEU A 43 -11.71 8.41 -3.29
C LEU A 43 -10.47 7.56 -3.58
N VAL A 44 -10.13 6.66 -2.67
CA VAL A 44 -8.98 5.75 -2.83
C VAL A 44 -9.31 4.64 -3.81
N ASP A 45 -10.49 4.04 -3.72
CA ASP A 45 -10.92 2.95 -4.60
C ASP A 45 -11.01 3.38 -6.06
N ASP A 46 -11.62 4.54 -6.35
CA ASP A 46 -11.73 5.11 -7.69
C ASP A 46 -10.33 5.41 -8.27
N PHE A 47 -9.43 6.03 -7.49
CA PHE A 47 -8.04 6.27 -7.90
C PHE A 47 -7.32 4.97 -8.26
N CYS A 48 -7.44 3.96 -7.43
CA CYS A 48 -6.77 2.67 -7.61
C CYS A 48 -7.44 1.77 -8.65
N SER A 49 -8.53 2.20 -9.27
CA SER A 49 -9.21 1.47 -10.34
C SER A 49 -8.64 1.79 -11.73
N GLU A 50 -7.79 2.79 -11.83
CA GLU A 50 -7.25 3.28 -13.09
C GLU A 50 -5.78 2.87 -13.31
N SER A 51 -5.34 2.97 -14.59
CA SER A 51 -3.94 2.87 -15.03
C SER A 51 -3.22 1.62 -14.49
N LEU A 52 -2.04 1.78 -13.90
CA LEU A 52 -1.19 0.73 -13.36
C LEU A 52 -1.89 -0.02 -12.22
N LEU A 53 -2.50 0.68 -11.30
CA LEU A 53 -3.17 0.08 -10.14
C LEU A 53 -4.38 -0.75 -10.55
N GLY A 54 -5.19 -0.26 -11.48
CA GLY A 54 -6.32 -1.01 -12.04
C GLY A 54 -5.87 -2.29 -12.74
N LYS A 55 -4.74 -2.26 -13.45
CA LYS A 55 -4.14 -3.46 -14.05
C LYS A 55 -3.64 -4.44 -12.99
N ALA A 56 -2.94 -3.96 -11.97
CA ALA A 56 -2.43 -4.79 -10.88
C ALA A 56 -3.58 -5.48 -10.12
N ARG A 57 -4.68 -4.79 -9.87
CA ARG A 57 -5.91 -5.38 -9.30
C ARG A 57 -6.49 -6.45 -10.23
N GLY A 58 -6.62 -6.15 -11.51
CA GLY A 58 -7.14 -7.11 -12.50
C GLY A 58 -6.28 -8.36 -12.68
N GLN A 59 -5.00 -8.28 -12.40
CA GLN A 59 -4.04 -9.38 -12.44
C GLN A 59 -3.90 -10.13 -11.11
N GLY A 60 -4.58 -9.67 -10.04
CA GLY A 60 -4.46 -10.25 -8.71
C GLY A 60 -3.16 -9.92 -7.97
N LEU A 61 -2.37 -8.96 -8.47
CA LEU A 61 -1.14 -8.49 -7.81
C LEU A 61 -1.43 -7.52 -6.65
N LEU A 62 -2.60 -6.87 -6.66
CA LEU A 62 -3.09 -5.96 -5.63
C LEU A 62 -4.51 -6.37 -5.21
N ASP A 63 -4.67 -6.77 -3.94
CA ASP A 63 -5.97 -6.94 -3.26
C ASP A 63 -6.22 -5.69 -2.39
N LEU A 64 -6.89 -4.68 -2.96
CA LEU A 64 -7.22 -3.44 -2.25
C LEU A 64 -8.63 -3.53 -1.64
N ARG A 65 -8.72 -3.25 -0.33
CA ARG A 65 -9.98 -3.20 0.42
C ARG A 65 -10.11 -1.85 1.11
N CYS A 66 -11.17 -1.11 0.75
CA CYS A 66 -11.44 0.21 1.29
C CYS A 66 -12.65 0.15 2.24
N HIS A 67 -12.44 0.51 3.51
CA HIS A 67 -13.42 0.42 4.59
C HIS A 67 -13.92 1.82 4.97
N ASP A 68 -15.25 2.00 5.02
CA ASP A 68 -15.87 3.21 5.59
C ASP A 68 -15.95 3.07 7.12
N ILE A 69 -15.19 3.89 7.84
CA ILE A 69 -15.19 3.92 9.31
C ILE A 69 -16.60 4.18 9.87
N ARG A 70 -17.49 4.87 9.11
CA ARG A 70 -18.86 5.15 9.53
C ARG A 70 -19.74 3.91 9.59
N GLU A 71 -19.36 2.81 8.98
CA GLU A 71 -20.17 1.58 9.00
C GLU A 71 -20.25 0.95 10.39
N GLN A 72 -19.32 1.29 11.27
CA GLN A 72 -19.29 0.79 12.64
C GLN A 72 -19.99 1.71 13.65
N THR A 73 -20.60 2.81 13.20
CA THR A 73 -21.38 3.68 14.08
C THR A 73 -22.80 3.18 14.24
N THR A 74 -23.32 3.20 15.45
CA THR A 74 -24.67 2.71 15.78
C THR A 74 -25.71 3.82 15.88
N ASP A 75 -25.28 5.08 15.92
CA ASP A 75 -26.16 6.23 16.02
C ASP A 75 -26.75 6.63 14.65
N VAL A 76 -27.93 7.30 14.67
CA VAL A 76 -28.67 7.70 13.47
C VAL A 76 -27.86 8.65 12.56
N HIS A 77 -26.96 9.43 13.15
CA HIS A 77 -26.14 10.40 12.42
C HIS A 77 -24.82 9.83 11.93
N ARG A 78 -24.51 8.57 12.26
CA ARG A 78 -23.24 7.91 11.91
C ARG A 78 -22.02 8.76 12.32
N THR A 79 -22.03 9.22 13.59
CA THR A 79 -21.10 10.19 14.15
C THR A 79 -19.72 9.58 14.36
N VAL A 80 -18.71 10.12 13.69
CA VAL A 80 -17.31 9.64 13.73
C VAL A 80 -16.34 10.62 14.36
N ASP A 81 -16.80 11.81 14.72
CA ASP A 81 -16.00 12.91 15.26
C ASP A 81 -16.68 13.53 16.49
N ASP A 82 -15.91 14.25 17.30
CA ASP A 82 -16.38 14.98 18.45
C ASP A 82 -15.46 16.17 18.74
N ALA A 83 -15.92 17.11 19.56
CA ALA A 83 -15.10 18.22 20.05
C ALA A 83 -13.89 17.69 20.83
N PRO A 84 -12.72 18.36 20.76
CA PRO A 84 -11.55 17.95 21.54
C PRO A 84 -11.86 17.95 23.06
N PHE A 85 -11.47 16.87 23.76
CA PHE A 85 -11.61 16.80 25.21
C PHE A 85 -10.77 17.93 25.88
N GLY A 86 -11.40 18.70 26.72
CA GLY A 86 -10.77 19.88 27.35
C GLY A 86 -10.91 21.17 26.55
N GLY A 87 -11.59 21.14 25.40
CA GLY A 87 -11.82 22.29 24.53
C GLY A 87 -10.74 22.46 23.48
N GLY A 88 -10.97 23.33 22.53
CA GLY A 88 -10.12 23.60 21.36
C GLY A 88 -10.94 23.88 20.12
N ALA A 89 -10.30 24.31 19.05
CA ALA A 89 -10.92 24.50 17.75
C ALA A 89 -11.02 23.17 16.98
N GLY A 90 -12.01 23.07 16.12
CA GLY A 90 -12.18 21.92 15.22
C GLY A 90 -12.79 20.69 15.90
N MET A 91 -12.71 19.58 15.20
CA MET A 91 -13.24 18.27 15.60
C MET A 91 -12.12 17.23 15.53
N VAL A 92 -12.26 16.14 16.28
CA VAL A 92 -11.30 15.03 16.32
C VAL A 92 -12.03 13.75 16.02
N MET A 93 -11.44 12.86 15.21
CA MET A 93 -12.03 11.55 14.95
C MET A 93 -12.04 10.71 16.23
N ARG A 94 -13.20 10.16 16.53
CA ARG A 94 -13.44 9.31 17.72
C ARG A 94 -12.70 8.00 17.63
N ALA A 95 -12.16 7.54 18.77
CA ALA A 95 -11.45 6.26 18.84
C ALA A 95 -12.37 5.07 18.53
N GLN A 96 -13.56 5.03 19.13
CA GLN A 96 -14.44 3.85 19.07
C GLN A 96 -14.77 3.40 17.63
N PRO A 97 -15.28 4.24 16.70
CA PRO A 97 -15.56 3.78 15.33
C PRO A 97 -14.32 3.25 14.59
N ILE A 98 -13.14 3.83 14.89
CA ILE A 98 -11.88 3.40 14.27
C ILE A 98 -11.47 2.02 14.78
N PHE A 99 -11.50 1.81 16.10
CA PHE A 99 -11.18 0.50 16.70
C PHE A 99 -12.11 -0.59 16.16
N GLU A 100 -13.42 -0.35 16.19
CA GLU A 100 -14.42 -1.31 15.72
C GLU A 100 -14.26 -1.63 14.23
N ALA A 101 -13.95 -0.64 13.39
CA ALA A 101 -13.71 -0.86 11.96
C ALA A 101 -12.48 -1.75 11.72
N VAL A 102 -11.39 -1.53 12.46
CA VAL A 102 -10.18 -2.32 12.33
C VAL A 102 -10.38 -3.74 12.89
N GLU A 103 -11.03 -3.88 14.04
CA GLU A 103 -11.31 -5.19 14.66
C GLU A 103 -12.21 -6.07 13.78
N VAL A 104 -13.24 -5.49 13.14
CA VAL A 104 -14.14 -6.22 12.23
C VAL A 104 -13.45 -6.63 10.94
N ALA A 105 -12.58 -5.79 10.41
CA ALA A 105 -11.90 -6.06 9.12
C ALA A 105 -10.76 -7.07 9.25
N ASP A 106 -10.16 -7.22 10.44
CA ASP A 106 -8.95 -8.02 10.69
C ASP A 106 -7.89 -7.82 9.59
N PRO A 107 -7.37 -6.58 9.45
CA PRO A 107 -6.55 -6.19 8.33
C PRO A 107 -5.10 -6.64 8.49
N PRO A 108 -4.33 -6.74 7.37
CA PRO A 108 -2.91 -7.05 7.44
C PRO A 108 -2.14 -5.97 8.21
N ARG A 109 -1.07 -6.42 8.88
CA ARG A 109 -0.16 -5.55 9.60
C ARG A 109 1.13 -5.34 8.80
N PRO A 110 1.79 -4.16 8.94
CA PRO A 110 1.48 -3.09 9.90
C PRO A 110 0.25 -2.24 9.50
N LEU A 111 -0.50 -1.75 10.49
CA LEU A 111 -1.50 -0.70 10.34
C LEU A 111 -0.83 0.65 10.58
N LEU A 112 -0.76 1.50 9.55
CA LEU A 112 -0.05 2.76 9.57
C LEU A 112 -1.03 3.95 9.52
N LEU A 113 -0.95 4.83 10.51
CA LEU A 113 -1.67 6.11 10.48
C LEU A 113 -0.96 7.07 9.51
N LEU A 114 -1.71 7.67 8.61
CA LEU A 114 -1.19 8.74 7.75
C LEU A 114 -1.32 10.08 8.45
N GLY A 115 -0.18 10.67 8.80
CA GLY A 115 -0.13 11.92 9.55
C GLY A 115 1.25 12.59 9.52
N PRO A 116 1.31 13.89 9.83
CA PRO A 116 2.53 14.70 9.67
C PRO A 116 3.66 14.34 10.65
N GLY A 117 3.34 13.70 11.77
CA GLY A 117 4.31 13.35 12.82
C GLY A 117 5.04 12.03 12.60
N GLY A 118 4.72 11.29 11.53
CA GLY A 118 5.23 9.95 11.29
C GLY A 118 6.61 9.89 10.63
N ARG A 119 7.13 8.65 10.50
CA ARG A 119 8.30 8.37 9.66
C ARG A 119 8.05 8.88 8.25
N ARG A 120 9.02 9.57 7.67
CA ARG A 120 8.91 10.05 6.29
C ARG A 120 8.83 8.87 5.32
N PHE A 121 7.83 8.91 4.44
CA PHE A 121 7.70 7.97 3.34
C PHE A 121 8.73 8.28 2.26
N ASP A 122 9.53 7.28 1.93
CA ASP A 122 10.57 7.32 0.91
C ASP A 122 10.61 5.98 0.14
N GLN A 123 11.49 5.88 -0.85
CA GLN A 123 11.62 4.68 -1.66
C GLN A 123 12.03 3.44 -0.84
N ALA A 124 12.81 3.63 0.23
CA ALA A 124 13.20 2.53 1.10
C ALA A 124 12.01 1.95 1.87
N LEU A 125 11.13 2.83 2.41
CA LEU A 125 9.90 2.38 3.06
C LEU A 125 8.92 1.75 2.06
N ALA A 126 8.84 2.28 0.84
CA ALA A 126 8.03 1.68 -0.22
C ALA A 126 8.50 0.25 -0.54
N ALA A 127 9.81 0.03 -0.65
CA ALA A 127 10.39 -1.31 -0.88
C ALA A 127 10.16 -2.25 0.31
N GLU A 128 10.27 -1.75 1.55
CA GLU A 128 9.98 -2.51 2.77
C GLU A 128 8.54 -3.03 2.76
N LEU A 129 7.56 -2.16 2.47
CA LEU A 129 6.15 -2.52 2.41
C LEU A 129 5.83 -3.44 1.21
N ALA A 130 6.49 -3.23 0.07
CA ALA A 130 6.32 -4.07 -1.11
C ALA A 130 6.84 -5.49 -0.92
N ALA A 131 7.82 -5.70 -0.07
CA ALA A 131 8.38 -7.03 0.22
C ALA A 131 7.49 -7.89 1.13
N GLY A 132 6.49 -7.28 1.80
CA GLY A 132 5.55 -7.98 2.67
C GLY A 132 4.37 -8.58 1.93
N ASP A 133 3.53 -9.31 2.68
CA ASP A 133 2.28 -9.90 2.16
C ASP A 133 1.10 -8.91 2.19
N GLY A 134 1.23 -7.82 2.95
CA GLY A 134 0.22 -6.78 3.07
C GLY A 134 0.49 -5.78 4.19
N PHE A 135 -0.27 -4.70 4.19
CA PHE A 135 -0.27 -3.67 5.22
C PHE A 135 -1.60 -2.90 5.19
N SER A 136 -1.81 -2.02 6.16
CA SER A 136 -3.03 -1.24 6.23
C SER A 136 -2.75 0.23 6.48
N LEU A 137 -3.63 1.10 5.96
CA LEU A 137 -3.53 2.55 6.07
C LEU A 137 -4.76 3.11 6.77
N LEU A 138 -4.55 3.96 7.78
CA LEU A 138 -5.60 4.72 8.44
C LEU A 138 -5.52 6.19 8.01
N CYS A 139 -6.57 6.67 7.36
CA CYS A 139 -6.69 8.05 6.90
C CYS A 139 -7.35 8.91 8.00
N GLY A 140 -6.57 9.80 8.61
CA GLY A 140 -7.11 10.82 9.51
C GLY A 140 -7.85 11.92 8.76
N ARG A 141 -8.81 12.57 9.43
CA ARG A 141 -9.54 13.76 8.98
C ARG A 141 -9.69 14.74 10.14
N TYR A 142 -10.22 15.92 9.86
CA TYR A 142 -10.39 16.99 10.84
C TYR A 142 -9.06 17.44 11.47
N GLU A 143 -9.00 17.62 12.81
CA GLU A 143 -7.75 17.91 13.54
C GLU A 143 -6.92 16.66 13.84
N GLY A 144 -7.33 15.50 13.27
CA GLY A 144 -6.67 14.22 13.43
C GLY A 144 -7.54 13.18 14.14
N VAL A 145 -6.89 12.14 14.61
CA VAL A 145 -7.54 11.04 15.33
C VAL A 145 -7.30 11.15 16.83
N ASP A 146 -8.22 10.62 17.62
CA ASP A 146 -8.03 10.48 19.08
C ASP A 146 -6.67 9.81 19.37
N HIS A 147 -5.89 10.39 20.29
CA HIS A 147 -4.52 9.94 20.55
C HIS A 147 -4.42 8.48 21.01
N ARG A 148 -5.49 7.94 21.60
CA ARG A 148 -5.57 6.51 21.97
C ARG A 148 -5.47 5.57 20.77
N VAL A 149 -5.89 6.01 19.58
CA VAL A 149 -5.67 5.26 18.31
C VAL A 149 -4.19 5.12 18.03
N ARG A 150 -3.40 6.20 18.20
CA ARG A 150 -1.94 6.17 18.03
C ARG A 150 -1.25 5.28 19.07
N GLN A 151 -1.74 5.27 20.31
CA GLN A 151 -1.09 4.57 21.42
C GLN A 151 -1.40 3.07 21.46
N HIS A 152 -2.57 2.64 20.97
CA HIS A 152 -3.10 1.33 21.25
C HIS A 152 -3.58 0.53 20.02
N LEU A 153 -3.67 1.15 18.83
CA LEU A 153 -4.24 0.48 17.68
C LEU A 153 -3.27 0.38 16.51
N VAL A 154 -2.57 1.47 16.16
CA VAL A 154 -1.67 1.51 15.00
C VAL A 154 -0.26 1.05 15.36
N ASP A 155 0.44 0.45 14.39
CA ASP A 155 1.81 -0.01 14.57
C ASP A 155 2.84 1.10 14.30
N GLY A 156 2.40 2.19 13.65
CA GLY A 156 3.23 3.34 13.34
C GLY A 156 2.48 4.48 12.67
N GLU A 157 3.20 5.54 12.39
CA GLU A 157 2.69 6.70 11.65
C GLU A 157 3.64 7.03 10.51
N VAL A 158 3.06 7.41 9.35
CA VAL A 158 3.80 7.74 8.12
C VAL A 158 3.41 9.11 7.62
N SER A 159 4.42 9.92 7.27
CA SER A 159 4.29 11.24 6.69
C SER A 159 4.76 11.25 5.24
N VAL A 160 3.99 11.82 4.32
CA VAL A 160 4.37 12.00 2.91
C VAL A 160 5.19 13.27 2.67
N GLY A 161 5.53 14.00 3.72
CA GLY A 161 6.35 15.22 3.67
C GLY A 161 5.77 16.35 4.51
N ASP A 162 6.45 17.50 4.46
CA ASP A 162 6.11 18.69 5.25
C ASP A 162 4.96 19.49 4.58
N VAL A 163 3.82 18.83 4.45
CA VAL A 163 2.60 19.40 3.88
C VAL A 163 1.40 19.07 4.76
N VAL A 164 0.41 19.95 4.74
CA VAL A 164 -0.86 19.74 5.43
C VAL A 164 -1.93 19.42 4.40
N LEU A 165 -2.57 18.26 4.56
CA LEU A 165 -3.68 17.78 3.74
C LEU A 165 -4.98 17.85 4.56
N SER A 166 -6.12 17.96 3.88
CA SER A 166 -7.44 17.90 4.53
C SER A 166 -7.81 16.51 5.06
N GLY A 167 -7.03 15.48 4.69
CA GLY A 167 -7.19 14.09 5.12
C GLY A 167 -6.13 13.18 4.52
N GLY A 168 -6.07 11.94 5.01
CA GLY A 168 -5.04 10.99 4.63
C GLY A 168 -5.23 10.32 3.26
N GLU A 169 -6.36 10.46 2.58
CA GLU A 169 -6.70 9.67 1.39
C GLU A 169 -5.73 9.90 0.22
N VAL A 170 -5.31 11.15 -0.02
CA VAL A 170 -4.33 11.47 -1.07
C VAL A 170 -2.96 10.88 -0.74
N ALA A 171 -2.58 10.91 0.53
CA ALA A 171 -1.36 10.25 1.00
C ALA A 171 -1.46 8.72 0.85
N ALA A 172 -2.64 8.12 1.11
CA ALA A 172 -2.88 6.71 0.87
C ALA A 172 -2.70 6.35 -0.61
N CYS A 173 -3.27 7.12 -1.53
CA CYS A 173 -3.09 6.91 -2.97
C CYS A 173 -1.61 6.93 -3.37
N LEU A 174 -0.84 7.90 -2.87
CA LEU A 174 0.61 8.01 -3.12
C LEU A 174 1.36 6.76 -2.62
N VAL A 175 1.10 6.33 -1.39
CA VAL A 175 1.74 5.15 -0.79
C VAL A 175 1.38 3.89 -1.57
N ILE A 176 0.10 3.68 -1.89
CA ILE A 176 -0.38 2.51 -2.64
C ILE A 176 0.30 2.44 -4.01
N GLU A 177 0.37 3.55 -4.74
CA GLU A 177 1.00 3.58 -6.05
C GLU A 177 2.49 3.26 -5.96
N ALA A 178 3.24 3.96 -5.08
CA ALA A 178 4.67 3.76 -4.92
C ALA A 178 5.04 2.33 -4.50
N VAL A 179 4.22 1.69 -3.66
CA VAL A 179 4.44 0.32 -3.21
C VAL A 179 4.06 -0.68 -4.29
N THR A 180 2.88 -0.52 -4.93
CA THR A 180 2.36 -1.48 -5.91
C THR A 180 3.27 -1.59 -7.13
N ARG A 181 3.85 -0.49 -7.61
CA ARG A 181 4.76 -0.50 -8.77
C ARG A 181 6.05 -1.29 -8.54
N LEU A 182 6.41 -1.54 -7.28
CA LEU A 182 7.58 -2.35 -6.91
C LEU A 182 7.27 -3.86 -6.86
N ARG A 183 6.00 -4.27 -6.97
CA ARG A 183 5.65 -5.69 -7.04
C ARG A 183 6.04 -6.27 -8.39
N GLU A 184 6.58 -7.50 -8.36
CA GLU A 184 6.93 -8.22 -9.59
C GLU A 184 5.70 -8.38 -10.49
N GLY A 185 5.84 -8.05 -11.76
CA GLY A 185 4.75 -8.10 -12.74
C GLY A 185 3.84 -6.86 -12.78
N ALA A 186 3.93 -5.92 -11.82
CA ALA A 186 3.13 -4.69 -11.84
C ALA A 186 3.58 -3.74 -12.97
N MET A 187 4.90 -3.61 -13.17
CA MET A 187 5.46 -2.84 -14.28
C MET A 187 5.65 -3.73 -15.51
N GLY A 188 5.29 -3.23 -16.69
CA GLY A 188 5.42 -3.96 -17.95
C GLY A 188 6.86 -4.27 -18.38
N ASN A 189 7.84 -3.57 -17.82
CA ASN A 189 9.27 -3.81 -18.02
C ASN A 189 9.98 -3.83 -16.68
N ALA A 190 10.40 -5.01 -16.25
CA ALA A 190 11.13 -5.20 -14.99
C ALA A 190 12.47 -4.44 -14.94
N ALA A 191 13.08 -4.12 -16.09
CA ALA A 191 14.30 -3.32 -16.13
C ALA A 191 14.08 -1.86 -15.72
N SER A 192 12.85 -1.35 -15.83
CA SER A 192 12.53 0.04 -15.47
C SER A 192 12.67 0.31 -13.97
N THR A 193 12.55 -0.70 -13.10
CA THR A 193 12.69 -0.54 -11.65
C THR A 193 14.14 -0.61 -11.17
N VAL A 194 15.08 -1.06 -12.00
CA VAL A 194 16.48 -1.26 -11.60
C VAL A 194 17.30 0.05 -11.67
N THR A 195 16.98 0.91 -12.63
CA THR A 195 17.73 2.16 -12.92
C THR A 195 16.98 3.42 -12.51
N GLU A 196 15.90 3.30 -11.75
CA GLU A 196 15.06 4.43 -11.33
C GLU A 196 15.75 5.36 -10.32
N SER A 197 15.28 6.60 -10.33
CA SER A 197 15.63 7.60 -9.32
C SER A 197 15.41 7.05 -7.90
N PHE A 198 16.34 7.35 -6.99
CA PHE A 198 16.33 6.89 -5.59
C PHE A 198 16.49 5.37 -5.41
N GLY A 199 16.96 4.63 -6.43
CA GLY A 199 17.38 3.24 -6.31
C GLY A 199 18.64 3.09 -5.41
N GLU A 200 19.35 1.96 -5.54
CA GLU A 200 20.56 1.68 -4.72
C GLU A 200 21.62 2.79 -4.77
N SER A 201 21.76 3.49 -5.90
CA SER A 201 22.70 4.60 -6.05
C SER A 201 22.28 5.87 -5.30
N GLY A 202 20.99 6.03 -4.96
CA GLY A 202 20.41 7.25 -4.39
C GLY A 202 20.38 8.44 -5.36
N LEU A 203 20.75 8.23 -6.63
CA LEU A 203 20.81 9.28 -7.66
C LEU A 203 19.46 9.40 -8.39
N LEU A 204 19.31 10.53 -9.08
CA LEU A 204 18.22 10.72 -10.03
C LEU A 204 18.62 10.10 -11.39
N GLU A 205 17.64 9.65 -12.15
CA GLU A 205 17.83 9.26 -13.55
C GLU A 205 18.34 10.40 -14.39
N GLU A 206 19.07 10.04 -15.45
CA GLU A 206 19.53 10.99 -16.44
C GLU A 206 18.35 11.59 -17.21
N PRO A 207 18.52 12.82 -17.80
CA PRO A 207 17.51 13.41 -18.67
C PRO A 207 17.16 12.50 -19.84
N GLN A 208 15.91 12.26 -20.08
CA GLN A 208 15.41 11.40 -21.17
C GLN A 208 14.91 12.23 -22.34
N TYR A 209 15.23 11.79 -23.55
CA TYR A 209 14.83 12.45 -24.79
C TYR A 209 14.03 11.51 -25.68
N THR A 210 13.05 12.04 -26.40
CA THR A 210 12.28 11.32 -27.42
C THR A 210 12.69 11.76 -28.82
N ARG A 211 12.29 11.01 -29.86
CA ARG A 211 12.42 11.44 -31.24
C ARG A 211 11.45 12.58 -31.55
N PRO A 212 11.81 13.51 -32.47
CA PRO A 212 13.05 13.60 -33.27
C PRO A 212 14.24 14.14 -32.47
N ALA A 213 15.46 13.98 -32.98
CA ALA A 213 16.69 14.50 -32.37
C ALA A 213 16.75 16.04 -32.31
N GLU A 214 15.99 16.73 -33.17
CA GLU A 214 15.80 18.18 -33.10
C GLU A 214 14.30 18.49 -32.97
N PHE A 215 13.94 19.38 -32.06
CA PHE A 215 12.59 19.91 -31.91
C PHE A 215 12.64 21.42 -31.65
N ARG A 216 12.11 22.20 -32.60
CA ARG A 216 12.04 23.66 -32.53
C ARG A 216 13.40 24.36 -32.38
N GLY A 217 14.48 23.81 -32.96
CA GLY A 217 15.83 24.30 -32.84
C GLY A 217 16.57 23.85 -31.56
N TRP A 218 15.98 22.98 -30.76
CA TRP A 218 16.62 22.34 -29.61
C TRP A 218 17.08 20.94 -30.00
N GLU A 219 18.35 20.71 -29.91
CA GLU A 219 18.97 19.42 -30.23
C GLU A 219 19.10 18.55 -28.99
N VAL A 220 18.99 17.22 -29.15
CA VAL A 220 19.39 16.27 -28.12
C VAL A 220 20.93 16.35 -27.98
N PRO A 221 21.47 16.52 -26.75
CA PRO A 221 22.91 16.54 -26.56
C PRO A 221 23.58 15.25 -27.06
N ASP A 222 24.82 15.35 -27.53
CA ASP A 222 25.65 14.18 -27.85
C ASP A 222 25.87 13.35 -26.53
N VAL A 223 25.53 12.05 -26.60
CA VAL A 223 25.61 11.11 -25.46
C VAL A 223 26.92 10.33 -25.56
#